data_e99c84b1d321294ce462627e7b745489
#
_entry.id   e99c84b1d321294ce462627e7b745489
#
_cell.length_a   1.000
_cell.length_b   1.000
_cell.length_c   1.000
_cell.angle_alpha   90.00
_cell.angle_beta   90.00
_cell.angle_gamma   90.00
#
_symmetry.space_group_name_H-M   'P 1'
#
loop_
_entity.id
_entity.type
_entity.pdbx_description
1 polymer ?
#
loop_
_entity_poly.entity_id
_entity_poly.type
_entity_poly.pdbx_seq_one_letter_code
_entity_poly.pdbx_strand_id
1 'polypeptide(L)'
;MHTGSYYAATVNHVTDFAPLQGAKEADVCVVGAGFTGISTALHLAERGYKVHVVEANKVGWGASGRNGGQMIGGIAGEKNIAKHHGRDFEELFGELRWAGHEIIRERVE
;
A
#
# COMPACT_ATOMS: atom_id res chain seq x y z
N MET A 1 -19.90 -1.58 6.28
CA MET A 1 -20.25 -2.04 4.92
C MET A 1 -19.12 -1.61 3.98
N HIS A 2 -18.70 -2.43 3.02
CA HIS A 2 -17.72 -2.01 2.02
C HIS A 2 -18.39 -1.05 1.01
N THR A 3 -17.58 -0.23 0.33
CA THR A 3 -18.11 0.63 -0.73
C THR A 3 -18.58 -0.21 -1.92
N GLY A 4 -19.54 0.31 -2.69
CA GLY A 4 -19.97 -0.32 -3.95
C GLY A 4 -18.88 -0.16 -5.02
N SER A 5 -17.99 -1.15 -5.13
CA SER A 5 -16.92 -1.19 -6.12
C SER A 5 -16.80 -2.58 -6.72
N TYR A 6 -16.17 -2.67 -7.90
CA TYR A 6 -15.91 -3.95 -8.56
C TYR A 6 -15.16 -4.92 -7.62
N TYR A 7 -14.10 -4.44 -6.96
CA TYR A 7 -13.30 -5.27 -6.06
C TYR A 7 -14.09 -5.75 -4.83
N ALA A 8 -14.96 -4.90 -4.27
CA ALA A 8 -15.82 -5.32 -3.18
C ALA A 8 -16.86 -6.37 -3.59
N ALA A 9 -17.31 -6.32 -4.86
CA ALA A 9 -18.28 -7.26 -5.40
C ALA A 9 -17.64 -8.61 -5.82
N THR A 10 -16.34 -8.61 -6.14
CA THR A 10 -15.63 -9.78 -6.67
C THR A 10 -14.53 -10.30 -5.75
N VAL A 11 -14.49 -9.85 -4.50
CA VAL A 11 -13.48 -10.29 -3.52
C VAL A 11 -13.57 -11.80 -3.30
N ASN A 12 -12.43 -12.47 -3.37
CA ASN A 12 -12.36 -13.92 -3.17
C ASN A 12 -12.43 -14.31 -1.70
N HIS A 13 -11.99 -13.42 -0.81
CA HIS A 13 -11.94 -13.67 0.62
C HIS A 13 -12.30 -12.41 1.39
N VAL A 14 -13.40 -12.46 2.13
CA VAL A 14 -13.82 -11.35 2.97
C VAL A 14 -13.12 -11.46 4.32
N THR A 15 -12.29 -10.48 4.64
CA THR A 15 -11.73 -10.33 5.99
C THR A 15 -12.61 -9.39 6.79
N ASP A 16 -13.06 -9.83 7.95
CA ASP A 16 -13.82 -9.00 8.86
C ASP A 16 -13.12 -8.94 10.23
N PHE A 17 -12.32 -7.89 10.40
CA PHE A 17 -11.63 -7.65 11.65
C PHE A 17 -12.58 -6.96 12.64
N ALA A 18 -12.61 -7.47 13.87
CA ALA A 18 -13.37 -6.82 14.94
C ALA A 18 -12.81 -5.43 15.25
N PRO A 19 -13.65 -4.48 15.66
CA PRO A 19 -13.20 -3.18 16.13
C PRO A 19 -12.19 -3.32 17.28
N LEU A 20 -11.18 -2.46 17.27
CA LEU A 20 -10.17 -2.42 18.33
C LEU A 20 -10.84 -2.19 19.70
N GLN A 21 -10.52 -3.05 20.66
CA GLN A 21 -11.01 -2.97 22.03
C GLN A 21 -9.84 -2.67 22.98
N GLY A 22 -10.03 -1.66 23.81
CA GLY A 22 -9.07 -1.26 24.85
C GLY A 22 -7.74 -0.73 24.29
N ALA A 23 -6.78 -0.53 25.16
CA ALA A 23 -5.43 -0.11 24.78
C ALA A 23 -4.62 -1.32 24.28
N LYS A 24 -3.82 -1.09 23.25
CA LYS A 24 -2.87 -2.06 22.70
C LYS A 24 -1.51 -1.41 22.58
N GLU A 25 -0.46 -2.22 22.73
CA GLU A 25 0.91 -1.79 22.57
C GLU A 25 1.49 -2.38 21.28
N ALA A 26 2.21 -1.57 20.54
CA ALA A 26 2.93 -1.93 19.34
C ALA A 26 4.17 -1.05 19.22
N ASP A 27 5.17 -1.51 18.47
CA ASP A 27 6.33 -0.67 18.12
C ASP A 27 5.92 0.42 17.12
N VAL A 28 5.02 0.06 16.21
CA VAL A 28 4.50 0.98 15.18
C VAL A 28 2.99 0.81 15.02
N CYS A 29 2.29 1.94 15.01
CA CYS A 29 0.87 2.00 14.65
C CYS A 29 0.73 2.65 13.27
N VAL A 30 0.20 1.91 12.30
CA VAL A 30 -0.09 2.39 10.95
C VAL A 30 -1.57 2.76 10.87
N VAL A 31 -1.86 4.00 10.49
CA VAL A 31 -3.24 4.48 10.33
C VAL A 31 -3.65 4.42 8.87
N GLY A 32 -4.64 3.58 8.58
CA GLY A 32 -5.18 3.33 7.25
C GLY A 32 -4.68 2.03 6.62
N ALA A 33 -5.60 1.22 6.15
CA ALA A 33 -5.33 -0.08 5.51
C ALA A 33 -5.54 -0.03 3.98
N GLY A 34 -4.99 1.01 3.34
CA GLY A 34 -4.82 1.09 1.89
C GLY A 34 -3.48 0.50 1.46
N PHE A 35 -3.12 0.62 0.17
CA PHE A 35 -1.86 0.10 -0.37
C PHE A 35 -0.64 0.57 0.44
N THR A 36 -0.53 1.87 0.71
CA THR A 36 0.60 2.44 1.44
C THR A 36 0.68 1.87 2.85
N GLY A 37 -0.44 1.86 3.59
CA GLY A 37 -0.44 1.38 4.98
C GLY A 37 -0.11 -0.11 5.07
N ILE A 38 -0.71 -0.94 4.24
CA ILE A 38 -0.44 -2.38 4.23
C ILE A 38 1.01 -2.66 3.79
N SER A 39 1.51 -2.01 2.75
CA SER A 39 2.90 -2.16 2.32
C SER A 39 3.88 -1.77 3.44
N THR A 40 3.65 -0.64 4.08
CA THR A 40 4.46 -0.18 5.23
C THR A 40 4.43 -1.20 6.36
N ALA A 41 3.25 -1.69 6.73
CA ALA A 41 3.09 -2.66 7.81
C ALA A 41 3.81 -3.98 7.52
N LEU A 42 3.71 -4.48 6.29
CA LEU A 42 4.41 -5.70 5.86
C LEU A 42 5.93 -5.54 5.95
N HIS A 43 6.48 -4.47 5.37
CA HIS A 43 7.92 -4.24 5.43
C HIS A 43 8.46 -4.05 6.85
N LEU A 44 7.69 -3.48 7.76
CA LEU A 44 8.07 -3.36 9.15
C LEU A 44 7.97 -4.71 9.87
N ALA A 45 6.92 -5.48 9.64
CA ALA A 45 6.74 -6.80 10.22
C ALA A 45 7.85 -7.77 9.76
N GLU A 46 8.24 -7.75 8.50
CA GLU A 46 9.37 -8.52 7.94
C GLU A 46 10.70 -8.17 8.61
N ARG A 47 10.83 -6.96 9.18
CA ARG A 47 11.98 -6.52 9.97
C ARG A 47 11.86 -6.80 11.46
N GLY A 48 10.82 -7.51 11.88
CA GLY A 48 10.61 -7.94 13.27
C GLY A 48 9.89 -6.94 14.16
N TYR A 49 9.37 -5.82 13.63
CA TYR A 49 8.58 -4.88 14.41
C TYR A 49 7.18 -5.44 14.69
N LYS A 50 6.67 -5.22 15.89
CA LYS A 50 5.28 -5.45 16.24
C LYS A 50 4.43 -4.30 15.68
N VAL A 51 3.69 -4.57 14.62
CA VAL A 51 2.91 -3.56 13.90
C VAL A 51 1.42 -3.76 14.14
N HIS A 52 0.72 -2.68 14.46
CA HIS A 52 -0.74 -2.64 14.41
C HIS A 52 -1.20 -1.72 13.29
N VAL A 53 -2.10 -2.21 12.46
CA VAL A 53 -2.79 -1.39 11.45
C VAL A 53 -4.20 -1.09 11.95
N VAL A 54 -4.57 0.17 11.98
CA VAL A 54 -5.92 0.61 12.32
C VAL A 54 -6.59 1.23 11.10
N GLU A 55 -7.82 0.83 10.83
CA GLU A 55 -8.61 1.27 9.67
C GLU A 55 -10.00 1.69 10.12
N ALA A 56 -10.45 2.83 9.65
CA ALA A 56 -11.76 3.38 10.05
C ALA A 56 -12.94 2.61 9.44
N ASN A 57 -12.73 1.91 8.33
CA ASN A 57 -13.77 1.19 7.60
C ASN A 57 -13.37 -0.28 7.38
N LYS A 58 -13.08 -0.66 6.16
CA LYS A 58 -12.60 -1.99 5.76
C LYS A 58 -11.27 -1.86 5.03
N VAL A 59 -10.47 -2.91 5.04
CA VAL A 59 -9.21 -2.94 4.29
C VAL A 59 -9.49 -2.62 2.82
N GLY A 60 -8.75 -1.66 2.27
CA GLY A 60 -8.92 -1.22 0.88
C GLY A 60 -10.20 -0.42 0.61
N TRP A 61 -10.92 0.05 1.63
CA TRP A 61 -12.17 0.78 1.43
C TRP A 61 -12.02 2.07 0.62
N GLY A 62 -10.90 2.75 0.75
CA GLY A 62 -10.61 4.01 0.05
C GLY A 62 -10.20 3.80 -1.42
N ALA A 63 -9.28 4.62 -1.90
CA ALA A 63 -8.79 4.61 -3.28
C ALA A 63 -8.17 3.27 -3.70
N SER A 64 -7.58 2.53 -2.75
CA SER A 64 -6.98 1.22 -3.01
C SER A 64 -7.97 0.16 -3.50
N GLY A 65 -9.25 0.27 -3.15
CA GLY A 65 -10.31 -0.62 -3.63
C GLY A 65 -11.20 -0.01 -4.71
N ARG A 66 -10.79 1.09 -5.35
CA ARG A 66 -11.60 1.83 -6.34
C ARG A 66 -10.82 2.28 -7.57
N ASN A 67 -9.59 1.80 -7.72
CA ASN A 67 -8.74 2.14 -8.86
C ASN A 67 -8.95 1.16 -10.02
N GLY A 68 -8.25 1.39 -11.14
CA GLY A 68 -8.33 0.54 -12.34
C GLY A 68 -7.50 -0.74 -12.26
N GLY A 69 -6.79 -1.00 -11.15
CA GLY A 69 -5.96 -2.18 -10.94
C GLY A 69 -4.74 -2.29 -11.85
N GLN A 70 -4.34 -1.20 -12.48
CA GLN A 70 -3.21 -1.21 -13.40
C GLN A 70 -1.89 -1.06 -12.63
N MET A 71 -0.95 -1.95 -12.91
CA MET A 71 0.42 -1.85 -12.46
C MET A 71 1.23 -1.06 -13.50
N ILE A 72 1.23 0.26 -13.39
CA ILE A 72 1.89 1.15 -14.34
C ILE A 72 3.28 1.51 -13.82
N GLY A 73 4.32 1.24 -14.62
CA GLY A 73 5.68 1.68 -14.35
C GLY A 73 5.85 3.15 -14.68
N GLY A 74 5.46 4.04 -13.80
CA GLY A 74 5.62 5.47 -13.98
C GLY A 74 5.29 6.26 -12.73
N ILE A 75 5.96 7.38 -12.57
CA ILE A 75 5.76 8.31 -11.46
C ILE A 75 5.23 9.62 -12.03
N ALA A 76 4.09 10.10 -11.51
CA ALA A 76 3.50 11.35 -11.96
C ALA A 76 4.48 12.52 -11.74
N GLY A 77 4.71 13.31 -12.78
CA GLY A 77 5.64 14.44 -12.71
C GLY A 77 7.13 14.10 -12.85
N GLU A 78 7.49 12.84 -13.11
CA GLU A 78 8.87 12.36 -13.26
C GLU A 78 9.75 13.29 -14.09
N LYS A 79 9.29 13.67 -15.28
CA LYS A 79 10.06 14.57 -16.17
C LYS A 79 10.35 15.94 -15.56
N ASN A 80 9.42 16.48 -14.78
CA ASN A 80 9.61 17.76 -14.12
C ASN A 80 10.54 17.63 -12.91
N ILE A 81 10.45 16.54 -12.19
CA ILE A 81 11.32 16.25 -11.05
C ILE A 81 12.76 16.08 -11.53
N ALA A 82 13.00 15.26 -12.53
CA ALA A 82 14.32 15.06 -13.14
C ALA A 82 14.93 16.39 -13.63
N LYS A 83 14.13 17.24 -14.25
CA LYS A 83 14.57 18.56 -14.73
C LYS A 83 15.03 19.47 -13.57
N HIS A 84 14.43 19.39 -12.41
CA HIS A 84 14.75 20.23 -11.25
C HIS A 84 15.87 19.65 -10.36
N HIS A 85 16.02 18.33 -10.31
CA HIS A 85 16.91 17.63 -9.40
C HIS A 85 18.10 16.93 -10.06
N GLY A 86 18.18 16.94 -11.40
CA GLY A 86 19.30 16.42 -12.14
C GLY A 86 19.29 14.92 -12.39
N ARG A 87 20.40 14.43 -12.95
CA ARG A 87 20.56 13.08 -13.48
C ARG A 87 20.46 11.98 -12.40
N ASP A 88 20.99 12.23 -11.22
CA ASP A 88 20.97 11.27 -10.11
C ASP A 88 19.53 10.92 -9.70
N PHE A 89 18.64 11.89 -9.78
CA PHE A 89 17.21 11.66 -9.55
C PHE A 89 16.55 10.86 -10.67
N GLU A 90 16.98 11.03 -11.89
CA GLU A 90 16.48 10.28 -13.04
C GLU A 90 16.83 8.79 -12.92
N GLU A 91 18.04 8.47 -12.48
CA GLU A 91 18.49 7.10 -12.20
C GLU A 91 17.68 6.49 -11.04
N LEU A 92 17.56 7.20 -9.91
CA LEU A 92 16.76 6.77 -8.75
C LEU A 92 15.30 6.49 -9.13
N PHE A 93 14.67 7.35 -9.95
CA PHE A 93 13.31 7.12 -10.43
C PHE A 93 13.22 5.92 -11.36
N GLY A 94 14.25 5.66 -12.15
CA GLY A 94 14.35 4.45 -12.97
C GLY A 94 14.30 3.19 -12.14
N GLU A 95 15.05 3.14 -11.05
CA GLU A 95 15.06 2.02 -10.10
C GLU A 95 13.72 1.89 -9.37
N LEU A 96 13.21 2.97 -8.80
CA LEU A 96 11.94 2.97 -8.05
C LEU A 96 10.74 2.56 -8.90
N ARG A 97 10.76 2.88 -10.18
CA ARG A 97 9.69 2.54 -11.13
C ARG A 97 9.39 1.06 -11.14
N TRP A 98 10.41 0.22 -11.12
CA TRP A 98 10.28 -1.23 -11.24
C TRP A 98 10.35 -1.97 -9.91
N ALA A 99 10.98 -1.38 -8.88
CA ALA A 99 11.09 -1.98 -7.56
C ALA A 99 9.73 -2.40 -6.97
N GLY A 100 8.69 -1.57 -7.16
CA GLY A 100 7.33 -1.91 -6.73
C GLY A 100 6.74 -3.13 -7.44
N HIS A 101 7.06 -3.31 -8.73
CA HIS A 101 6.60 -4.46 -9.50
C HIS A 101 7.29 -5.75 -9.03
N GLU A 102 8.60 -5.70 -8.79
CA GLU A 102 9.36 -6.85 -8.28
C GLU A 102 8.86 -7.27 -6.90
N ILE A 103 8.66 -6.31 -5.98
CA ILE A 103 8.10 -6.60 -4.64
C ILE A 103 6.71 -7.26 -4.73
N ILE A 104 5.85 -6.80 -5.64
CA ILE A 104 4.53 -7.41 -5.82
C ILE A 104 4.66 -8.83 -6.38
N ARG A 105 5.54 -9.03 -7.37
CA ARG A 105 5.80 -10.35 -7.97
C ARG A 105 6.27 -11.34 -6.91
N GLU A 106 7.30 -10.98 -6.14
CA GLU A 106 7.85 -11.82 -5.06
C GLU A 106 6.82 -12.21 -4.00
N ARG A 107 5.78 -11.39 -3.80
CA ARG A 107 4.73 -11.66 -2.80
C ARG A 107 3.57 -12.49 -3.34
N VAL A 108 3.41 -12.59 -4.63
CA VAL A 108 2.33 -13.35 -5.28
C VAL A 108 2.79 -14.76 -5.65
N GLU A 109 4.07 -14.96 -5.92
CA GLU A 109 4.70 -16.27 -6.16
C GLU A 109 4.87 -17.08 -4.86
#